data_b4b25edaa5398292d3a599ca40698758
#
_entry.id   b4b25edaa5398292d3a599ca40698758
#
_cell.length_a   1.000
_cell.length_b   1.000
_cell.length_c   1.000
_cell.angle_alpha   90.00
_cell.angle_beta   90.00
_cell.angle_gamma   90.00
#
_symmetry.space_group_name_H-M   'P 1'
#
loop_
_entity.id
_entity.type
_entity.pdbx_description
1 polymer ?
#
loop_
_entity_poly.entity_id
_entity_poly.type
_entity_poly.pdbx_seq_one_letter_code
_entity_poly.pdbx_strand_id
1 'polypeptide(L)'
;MRAAGVIAGAAILGGGAPAGAQRALTVAPLVSLAEHRVDAGFGVERSLGPIVGGVGTLRFVRRLEVAVRAVGGRLIGSTGVLDRDVGELGVEANVITLPWLALQAGAARRAYSTKLGRQTWTLVSVGGTARMAFAGDAIHSVWRAALLPAVSASGLRGPDTAFRAATGLEYRVRTTTLCVEYSLERYDFPAEAGVRRLEQLSAVTLRLELRLR
;
A
#
# COMPACT_ATOMS: atom_id res chain seq x y z
N MET A 1 -26.31 5.06 12.84
CA MET A 1 -24.88 4.84 13.10
C MET A 1 -24.67 3.38 13.46
N ARG A 2 -24.17 2.55 12.56
CA ARG A 2 -23.76 1.18 12.88
C ARG A 2 -22.32 1.02 12.34
N ALA A 3 -21.35 0.98 13.26
CA ALA A 3 -19.97 0.64 12.96
C ALA A 3 -19.93 -0.86 12.63
N ALA A 4 -19.68 -1.19 11.36
CA ALA A 4 -19.41 -2.56 10.95
C ALA A 4 -17.93 -2.84 11.22
N GLY A 5 -17.66 -3.53 12.33
CA GLY A 5 -16.34 -4.07 12.62
C GLY A 5 -15.99 -5.15 11.61
N VAL A 6 -15.01 -4.91 10.76
CA VAL A 6 -14.41 -5.93 9.91
C VAL A 6 -13.37 -6.66 10.76
N ILE A 7 -13.74 -7.80 11.33
CA ILE A 7 -12.79 -8.76 11.91
C ILE A 7 -12.20 -9.55 10.74
N ALA A 8 -10.97 -9.23 10.33
CA ALA A 8 -10.23 -10.05 9.37
C ALA A 8 -9.75 -11.33 10.06
N GLY A 9 -10.48 -12.42 9.88
CA GLY A 9 -10.07 -13.75 10.28
C GLY A 9 -8.89 -14.23 9.45
N ALA A 10 -7.70 -14.34 10.03
CA ALA A 10 -6.56 -15.00 9.43
C ALA A 10 -6.79 -16.52 9.45
N ALA A 11 -7.17 -17.10 8.32
CA ALA A 11 -7.21 -18.55 8.14
C ALA A 11 -5.77 -19.09 8.09
N ILE A 12 -5.35 -19.76 9.14
CA ILE A 12 -4.07 -20.48 9.18
C ILE A 12 -4.24 -21.79 8.40
N LEU A 13 -3.75 -21.83 7.18
CA LEU A 13 -3.64 -23.06 6.41
C LEU A 13 -2.52 -23.93 6.99
N GLY A 14 -2.90 -24.90 7.81
CA GLY A 14 -2.04 -25.94 8.33
C GLY A 14 -1.68 -26.97 7.24
N GLY A 15 -0.60 -26.75 6.51
CA GLY A 15 0.01 -27.73 5.60
C GLY A 15 1.36 -28.16 6.16
N GLY A 16 1.58 -29.45 6.37
CA GLY A 16 2.82 -30.02 6.85
C GLY A 16 4.02 -29.60 5.99
N ALA A 17 5.00 -28.91 6.58
CA ALA A 17 6.19 -28.43 5.93
C ALA A 17 7.36 -29.39 6.13
N PRO A 18 8.27 -29.53 5.15
CA PRO A 18 9.53 -30.26 5.34
C PRO A 18 10.35 -29.59 6.44
N ALA A 19 10.92 -30.41 7.32
CA ALA A 19 11.81 -29.98 8.40
C ALA A 19 13.02 -29.24 7.83
N GLY A 20 13.16 -27.93 8.11
CA GLY A 20 14.31 -27.13 7.72
C GLY A 20 14.04 -25.69 7.27
N ALA A 21 12.85 -25.32 6.84
CA ALA A 21 12.54 -23.96 6.47
C ALA A 21 12.06 -23.18 7.70
N GLN A 22 12.92 -22.37 8.30
CA GLN A 22 12.52 -21.41 9.34
C GLN A 22 11.56 -20.39 8.72
N ARG A 23 10.26 -20.62 8.89
CA ARG A 23 9.23 -19.66 8.52
C ARG A 23 9.28 -18.50 9.51
N ALA A 24 9.52 -17.31 9.03
CA ALA A 24 9.45 -16.11 9.86
C ALA A 24 8.16 -15.37 9.51
N LEU A 25 7.33 -15.15 10.52
CA LEU A 25 6.14 -14.30 10.43
C LEU A 25 6.48 -12.93 11.00
N THR A 26 6.14 -11.89 10.26
CA THR A 26 6.20 -10.50 10.74
C THR A 26 4.80 -9.89 10.67
N VAL A 27 4.41 -9.18 11.71
CA VAL A 27 3.17 -8.41 11.75
C VAL A 27 3.52 -6.95 11.95
N ALA A 28 2.90 -6.08 11.20
CA ALA A 28 3.20 -4.67 11.21
C ALA A 28 1.92 -3.82 11.23
N PRO A 29 1.44 -3.38 12.39
CA PRO A 29 0.44 -2.32 12.48
C PRO A 29 0.99 -1.03 11.84
N LEU A 30 0.10 -0.28 11.22
CA LEU A 30 0.44 0.98 10.57
C LEU A 30 -0.65 2.03 10.75
N VAL A 31 -0.20 3.28 10.75
CA VAL A 31 -1.06 4.47 10.65
C VAL A 31 -0.47 5.38 9.57
N SER A 32 -1.32 5.95 8.75
CA SER A 32 -0.92 6.88 7.70
C SER A 32 -1.79 8.13 7.75
N LEU A 33 -1.20 9.27 7.42
CA LEU A 33 -1.94 10.45 7.00
C LEU A 33 -1.89 10.50 5.48
N ALA A 34 -3.05 10.34 4.83
CA ALA A 34 -3.14 10.22 3.38
C ALA A 34 -3.93 11.37 2.77
N GLU A 35 -3.46 11.89 1.64
CA GLU A 35 -4.14 12.85 0.78
C GLU A 35 -4.49 12.18 -0.55
N HIS A 36 -5.76 12.26 -0.94
CA HIS A 36 -6.24 11.88 -2.26
C HIS A 36 -6.60 13.15 -3.03
N ARG A 37 -5.95 13.34 -4.15
CA ARG A 37 -6.12 14.47 -5.05
C ARG A 37 -6.65 14.00 -6.40
N VAL A 38 -7.69 14.65 -6.90
CA VAL A 38 -8.27 14.43 -8.22
C VAL A 38 -8.30 15.74 -8.96
N ASP A 39 -7.65 15.79 -10.11
CA ASP A 39 -7.71 16.90 -11.06
C ASP A 39 -8.44 16.41 -12.31
N ALA A 40 -9.62 16.92 -12.55
CA ALA A 40 -10.48 16.56 -13.69
C ALA A 40 -10.65 17.74 -14.66
N GLY A 41 -9.73 18.71 -14.64
CA GLY A 41 -9.71 19.86 -15.57
C GLY A 41 -10.64 21.03 -15.18
N PHE A 42 -11.61 20.82 -14.26
CA PHE A 42 -12.51 21.87 -13.77
C PHE A 42 -12.16 22.36 -12.37
N GLY A 43 -11.09 21.83 -11.80
CA GLY A 43 -10.61 22.12 -10.45
C GLY A 43 -9.96 20.91 -9.82
N VAL A 44 -9.34 21.15 -8.68
CA VAL A 44 -8.64 20.10 -7.92
C VAL A 44 -9.44 19.76 -6.68
N GLU A 45 -9.99 18.56 -6.64
CA GLU A 45 -10.57 17.98 -5.43
C GLU A 45 -9.48 17.43 -4.54
N ARG A 46 -9.54 17.73 -3.25
CA ARG A 46 -8.61 17.20 -2.25
C ARG A 46 -9.38 16.59 -1.08
N SER A 47 -8.90 15.46 -0.61
CA SER A 47 -9.41 14.83 0.60
C SER A 47 -8.23 14.32 1.43
N LEU A 48 -8.21 14.64 2.71
CA LEU A 48 -7.12 14.31 3.63
C LEU A 48 -7.67 13.55 4.84
N GLY A 49 -6.97 12.56 5.32
CA GLY A 49 -7.39 11.88 6.55
C GLY A 49 -6.52 10.70 6.96
N PRO A 50 -6.79 10.16 8.15
CA PRO A 50 -6.07 9.01 8.66
C PRO A 50 -6.53 7.72 7.99
N ILE A 51 -5.54 6.85 7.74
CA ILE A 51 -5.73 5.46 7.31
C ILE A 51 -5.01 4.59 8.32
N VAL A 52 -5.67 3.56 8.82
CA VAL A 52 -5.11 2.60 9.79
C VAL A 52 -5.22 1.19 9.26
N GLY A 53 -4.35 0.30 9.72
CA GLY A 53 -4.39 -1.10 9.33
C GLY A 53 -3.12 -1.84 9.67
N GLY A 54 -2.76 -2.81 8.83
CA GLY A 54 -1.58 -3.62 9.07
C GLY A 54 -1.10 -4.38 7.84
N VAL A 55 0.09 -4.93 7.99
CA VAL A 55 0.73 -5.83 7.03
C VAL A 55 1.17 -7.08 7.77
N GLY A 56 0.79 -8.25 7.26
CA GLY A 56 1.35 -9.53 7.65
C GLY A 56 2.32 -10.01 6.58
N THR A 57 3.55 -10.36 6.94
CA THR A 57 4.55 -10.87 6.01
C THR A 57 5.00 -12.25 6.43
N LEU A 58 4.91 -13.21 5.53
CA LEU A 58 5.40 -14.56 5.72
C LEU A 58 6.61 -14.80 4.80
N ARG A 59 7.75 -15.14 5.39
CA ARG A 59 8.92 -15.60 4.66
C ARG A 59 8.87 -17.12 4.55
N PHE A 60 8.75 -17.63 3.32
CA PHE A 60 8.68 -19.08 3.05
C PHE A 60 10.05 -19.72 2.94
N VAL A 61 10.98 -19.03 2.26
CA VAL A 61 12.37 -19.42 2.07
C VAL A 61 13.26 -18.18 2.17
N ARG A 62 14.58 -18.35 2.20
CA ARG A 62 15.51 -17.21 2.38
C ARG A 62 15.27 -16.03 1.43
N ARG A 63 14.69 -16.28 0.25
CA ARG A 63 14.54 -15.28 -0.82
C ARG A 63 13.10 -14.94 -1.20
N LEU A 64 12.11 -15.64 -0.64
CA LEU A 64 10.70 -15.40 -1.00
C LEU A 64 9.89 -15.00 0.22
N GLU A 65 9.26 -13.84 0.12
CA GLU A 65 8.33 -13.31 1.10
C GLU A 65 6.98 -13.02 0.44
N VAL A 66 5.90 -13.28 1.16
CA VAL A 66 4.55 -12.86 0.75
C VAL A 66 3.99 -11.98 1.85
N ALA A 67 3.51 -10.81 1.46
CA ALA A 67 2.87 -9.85 2.34
C ALA A 67 1.40 -9.70 2.00
N VAL A 68 0.56 -9.60 3.02
CA VAL A 68 -0.86 -9.24 2.92
C VAL A 68 -1.04 -7.93 3.66
N ARG A 69 -1.64 -6.95 3.00
CA ARG A 69 -1.95 -5.63 3.57
C ARG A 69 -3.45 -5.44 3.64
N ALA A 70 -3.94 -4.96 4.77
CA ALA A 70 -5.32 -4.52 4.92
C ALA A 70 -5.35 -3.17 5.63
N VAL A 71 -5.98 -2.17 5.03
CA VAL A 71 -6.05 -0.81 5.58
C VAL A 71 -7.43 -0.21 5.31
N GLY A 72 -7.83 0.75 6.15
CA GLY A 72 -9.05 1.51 5.97
C GLY A 72 -9.02 2.82 6.74
N GLY A 73 -9.85 3.76 6.31
CA GLY A 73 -9.93 5.07 6.94
C GLY A 73 -10.95 5.98 6.29
N ARG A 74 -10.98 7.22 6.74
CA ARG A 74 -11.84 8.26 6.19
C ARG A 74 -11.03 9.46 5.77
N LEU A 75 -11.24 9.90 4.54
CA LEU A 75 -10.65 11.10 3.98
C LEU A 75 -11.72 12.20 3.99
N ILE A 76 -11.43 13.30 4.66
CA ILE A 76 -12.30 14.47 4.77
C ILE A 76 -12.05 15.35 3.55
N GLY A 77 -13.11 15.64 2.81
CA GLY A 77 -13.05 16.47 1.62
C GLY A 77 -12.82 17.95 1.98
N SER A 78 -12.08 18.66 1.12
CA SER A 78 -12.00 20.12 1.18
C SER A 78 -13.38 20.75 0.88
N THR A 79 -13.52 22.07 1.04
CA THR A 79 -14.78 22.78 0.80
C THR A 79 -15.40 22.40 -0.55
N GLY A 80 -16.65 21.92 -0.52
CA GLY A 80 -17.39 21.48 -1.70
C GLY A 80 -17.08 20.03 -2.16
N VAL A 81 -16.14 19.33 -1.53
CA VAL A 81 -15.77 17.95 -1.84
C VAL A 81 -16.36 17.01 -0.79
N LEU A 82 -16.95 15.90 -1.24
CA LEU A 82 -17.53 14.91 -0.34
C LEU A 82 -16.43 14.13 0.41
N ASP A 83 -16.68 13.86 1.67
CA ASP A 83 -15.91 12.88 2.44
C ASP A 83 -16.00 11.51 1.79
N ARG A 84 -14.92 10.76 1.86
CA ARG A 84 -14.87 9.40 1.32
C ARG A 84 -14.23 8.43 2.31
N ASP A 85 -14.89 7.32 2.54
CA ASP A 85 -14.29 6.19 3.24
C ASP A 85 -13.41 5.41 2.25
N VAL A 86 -12.23 5.02 2.68
CA VAL A 86 -11.28 4.23 1.90
C VAL A 86 -11.04 2.89 2.57
N GLY A 87 -10.99 1.82 1.78
CA GLY A 87 -10.57 0.50 2.22
C GLY A 87 -9.71 -0.16 1.15
N GLU A 88 -8.64 -0.82 1.55
CA GLU A 88 -7.75 -1.55 0.64
C GLU A 88 -7.34 -2.88 1.23
N LEU A 89 -7.38 -3.91 0.39
CA LEU A 89 -6.81 -5.22 0.65
C LEU A 89 -5.86 -5.54 -0.50
N GLY A 90 -4.63 -5.95 -0.18
CA GLY A 90 -3.61 -6.28 -1.16
C GLY A 90 -2.77 -7.47 -0.75
N VAL A 91 -2.18 -8.12 -1.74
CA VAL A 91 -1.18 -9.16 -1.60
C VAL A 91 0.03 -8.83 -2.47
N GLU A 92 1.22 -9.07 -1.95
CA GLU A 92 2.47 -8.80 -2.63
C GLU A 92 3.46 -9.94 -2.38
N ALA A 93 4.11 -10.41 -3.43
CA ALA A 93 5.22 -11.35 -3.37
C ALA A 93 6.53 -10.58 -3.63
N ASN A 94 7.52 -10.85 -2.78
CA ASN A 94 8.85 -10.21 -2.84
C ASN A 94 9.91 -11.30 -3.02
N VAL A 95 10.73 -11.16 -4.06
CA VAL A 95 11.88 -12.03 -4.33
C VAL A 95 13.16 -11.24 -4.04
N ILE A 96 13.88 -11.62 -2.99
CA ILE A 96 15.14 -11.00 -2.60
C ILE A 96 16.21 -11.48 -3.58
N THR A 97 16.60 -10.61 -4.51
CA THR A 97 17.60 -10.90 -5.54
C THR A 97 19.01 -10.61 -5.04
N LEU A 98 19.18 -9.50 -4.32
CA LEU A 98 20.43 -9.08 -3.68
C LEU A 98 20.15 -8.71 -2.20
N PRO A 99 21.17 -8.67 -1.32
CA PRO A 99 20.96 -8.29 0.09
C PRO A 99 20.27 -6.93 0.27
N TRP A 100 20.43 -6.04 -0.69
CA TRP A 100 19.87 -4.69 -0.68
C TRP A 100 18.69 -4.49 -1.68
N LEU A 101 18.36 -5.50 -2.52
CA LEU A 101 17.34 -5.37 -3.58
C LEU A 101 16.39 -6.57 -3.57
N ALA A 102 15.09 -6.27 -3.54
CA ALA A 102 14.03 -7.23 -3.79
C ALA A 102 13.19 -6.79 -4.98
N LEU A 103 12.83 -7.74 -5.85
CA LEU A 103 11.80 -7.54 -6.87
C LEU A 103 10.44 -7.88 -6.28
N GLN A 104 9.41 -7.16 -6.68
CA GLN A 104 8.07 -7.30 -6.15
C GLN A 104 7.01 -7.39 -7.25
N ALA A 105 5.99 -8.20 -7.00
CA ALA A 105 4.78 -8.24 -7.80
C ALA A 105 3.58 -8.37 -6.86
N GLY A 106 2.50 -7.67 -7.15
CA GLY A 106 1.35 -7.67 -6.27
C GLY A 106 0.04 -7.33 -6.95
N ALA A 107 -1.04 -7.58 -6.21
CA ALA A 107 -2.38 -7.16 -6.59
C ALA A 107 -3.09 -6.57 -5.38
N ALA A 108 -3.93 -5.57 -5.61
CA ALA A 108 -4.72 -4.96 -4.56
C ALA A 108 -6.13 -4.60 -5.07
N ARG A 109 -7.08 -4.61 -4.15
CA ARG A 109 -8.41 -4.07 -4.38
C ARG A 109 -8.65 -2.94 -3.40
N ARG A 110 -8.97 -1.76 -3.94
CA ARG A 110 -9.28 -0.54 -3.19
C ARG A 110 -10.69 -0.12 -3.46
N ALA A 111 -11.37 0.43 -2.45
CA ALA A 111 -12.68 1.01 -2.60
C ALA A 111 -12.70 2.40 -1.96
N TYR A 112 -13.30 3.34 -2.67
CA TYR A 112 -13.70 4.64 -2.15
C TYR A 112 -15.23 4.68 -2.08
N SER A 113 -15.77 5.02 -0.91
CA SER A 113 -17.21 5.12 -0.70
C SER A 113 -17.56 6.54 -0.25
N THR A 114 -18.54 7.13 -0.91
CA THR A 114 -19.12 8.44 -0.56
C THR A 114 -20.61 8.27 -0.30
N LYS A 115 -21.31 9.32 0.08
CA LYS A 115 -22.79 9.31 0.18
C LYS A 115 -23.49 9.05 -1.17
N LEU A 116 -22.82 9.33 -2.29
CA LEU A 116 -23.39 9.19 -3.64
C LEU A 116 -23.14 7.82 -4.26
N GLY A 117 -22.13 7.09 -3.80
CA GLY A 117 -21.80 5.80 -4.38
C GLY A 117 -20.44 5.25 -3.95
N ARG A 118 -20.10 4.10 -4.54
CA ARG A 118 -18.86 3.39 -4.28
C ARG A 118 -18.09 3.20 -5.58
N GLN A 119 -16.82 3.58 -5.57
CA GLN A 119 -15.87 3.32 -6.64
C GLN A 119 -14.90 2.22 -6.21
N THR A 120 -14.75 1.19 -7.02
CA THR A 120 -13.84 0.06 -6.75
C THR A 120 -12.70 0.06 -7.74
N TRP A 121 -11.49 -0.13 -7.24
CA TRP A 121 -10.24 -0.20 -7.99
C TRP A 121 -9.63 -1.58 -7.85
N THR A 122 -9.13 -2.13 -8.94
CA THR A 122 -8.27 -3.32 -8.96
C THR A 122 -6.93 -2.91 -9.54
N LEU A 123 -5.86 -3.21 -8.83
CA LEU A 123 -4.50 -2.75 -9.12
C LEU A 123 -3.60 -3.98 -9.23
N VAL A 124 -2.78 -4.03 -10.28
CA VAL A 124 -1.67 -4.99 -10.38
C VAL A 124 -0.38 -4.18 -10.42
N SER A 125 0.61 -4.58 -9.66
CA SER A 125 1.89 -3.86 -9.53
C SER A 125 3.07 -4.78 -9.80
N VAL A 126 4.11 -4.23 -10.42
CA VAL A 126 5.43 -4.87 -10.60
C VAL A 126 6.50 -3.82 -10.34
N GLY A 127 7.49 -4.16 -9.52
CA GLY A 127 8.50 -3.17 -9.13
C GLY A 127 9.63 -3.75 -8.31
N GLY A 128 10.20 -2.91 -7.45
CA GLY A 128 11.29 -3.32 -6.57
C GLY A 128 11.41 -2.44 -5.34
N THR A 129 12.11 -2.98 -4.36
CA THR A 129 12.48 -2.31 -3.11
C THR A 129 13.97 -2.39 -2.92
N ALA A 130 14.63 -1.23 -2.76
CA ALA A 130 16.03 -1.13 -2.38
C ALA A 130 16.13 -0.71 -0.90
N ARG A 131 17.03 -1.35 -0.15
CA ARG A 131 17.37 -1.03 1.24
C ARG A 131 18.87 -0.80 1.34
N MET A 132 19.27 0.34 1.85
CA MET A 132 20.68 0.70 2.02
C MET A 132 20.93 1.14 3.46
N ALA A 133 22.02 0.65 4.07
CA ALA A 133 22.46 1.13 5.37
C ALA A 133 22.78 2.62 5.29
N PHE A 134 22.21 3.40 6.20
CA PHE A 134 22.39 4.86 6.25
C PHE A 134 23.32 5.27 7.38
N ALA A 135 23.12 4.69 8.57
CA ALA A 135 23.98 4.95 9.74
C ALA A 135 24.14 3.66 10.53
N GLY A 136 25.24 2.95 10.27
CA GLY A 136 25.48 1.62 10.81
C GLY A 136 24.39 0.62 10.37
N ASP A 137 24.29 -0.52 11.09
CA ASP A 137 23.30 -1.57 10.78
C ASP A 137 21.90 -1.29 11.34
N ALA A 138 21.74 -0.22 12.13
CA ALA A 138 20.49 0.10 12.80
C ALA A 138 19.53 0.91 11.94
N ILE A 139 20.04 1.79 11.07
CA ILE A 139 19.22 2.69 10.24
C ILE A 139 19.42 2.36 8.78
N HIS A 140 18.31 2.09 8.08
CA HIS A 140 18.31 1.85 6.65
C HIS A 140 17.42 2.86 5.94
N SER A 141 17.88 3.38 4.81
CA SER A 141 17.00 4.04 3.85
C SER A 141 16.30 2.98 3.00
N VAL A 142 15.02 3.20 2.71
CA VAL A 142 14.18 2.33 1.89
C VAL A 142 13.63 3.11 0.73
N TRP A 143 13.74 2.56 -0.46
CA TRP A 143 13.23 3.10 -1.70
C TRP A 143 12.39 2.04 -2.38
N ARG A 144 11.18 2.41 -2.80
CA ARG A 144 10.29 1.52 -3.55
C ARG A 144 9.84 2.22 -4.82
N ALA A 145 9.80 1.47 -5.90
CA ALA A 145 9.20 1.92 -7.15
C ALA A 145 8.46 0.76 -7.80
N ALA A 146 7.27 1.02 -8.30
CA ALA A 146 6.48 0.04 -9.03
C ALA A 146 5.68 0.70 -10.15
N LEU A 147 5.60 0.03 -11.27
CA LEU A 147 4.63 0.29 -12.31
C LEU A 147 3.33 -0.44 -11.97
N LEU A 148 2.22 0.11 -12.41
CA LEU A 148 0.88 -0.45 -12.26
C LEU A 148 0.35 -0.78 -13.66
N PRO A 149 0.82 -1.91 -14.28
CA PRO A 149 0.52 -2.24 -15.67
C PRO A 149 -0.96 -2.57 -15.92
N ALA A 150 -1.70 -2.90 -14.87
CA ALA A 150 -3.13 -3.13 -14.96
C ALA A 150 -3.85 -2.43 -13.81
N VAL A 151 -4.63 -1.42 -14.17
CA VAL A 151 -5.50 -0.68 -13.26
C VAL A 151 -6.91 -0.65 -13.86
N SER A 152 -7.87 -1.09 -13.08
CA SER A 152 -9.29 -0.99 -13.42
C SER A 152 -10.01 -0.24 -12.32
N ALA A 153 -10.73 0.82 -12.68
CA ALA A 153 -11.57 1.60 -11.76
C ALA A 153 -13.00 1.59 -12.27
N SER A 154 -13.97 1.26 -11.39
CA SER A 154 -15.38 1.23 -11.80
C SER A 154 -15.85 2.62 -12.25
N GLY A 155 -16.48 2.67 -13.43
CA GLY A 155 -16.97 3.91 -14.02
C GLY A 155 -15.91 4.79 -14.70
N LEU A 156 -14.67 4.32 -14.83
CA LEU A 156 -13.59 5.02 -15.53
C LEU A 156 -12.93 4.09 -16.56
N ARG A 157 -12.38 4.67 -17.62
CA ARG A 157 -11.41 3.98 -18.47
C ARG A 157 -10.14 3.73 -17.66
N GLY A 158 -9.36 2.69 -18.01
CA GLY A 158 -8.05 2.47 -17.40
C GLY A 158 -7.12 3.68 -17.64
N PRO A 159 -6.21 3.99 -16.70
CA PRO A 159 -5.23 5.04 -16.92
C PRO A 159 -4.22 4.65 -18.00
N ASP A 160 -3.72 5.64 -18.77
CA ASP A 160 -2.65 5.45 -19.75
C ASP A 160 -1.33 5.11 -19.06
N THR A 161 -1.08 5.75 -17.92
CA THR A 161 0.09 5.48 -17.08
C THR A 161 -0.30 5.48 -15.62
N ALA A 162 0.28 4.54 -14.87
CA ALA A 162 0.13 4.50 -13.42
C ALA A 162 1.41 3.97 -12.77
N PHE A 163 1.83 4.61 -11.69
CA PHE A 163 3.00 4.19 -10.93
C PHE A 163 2.85 4.48 -9.45
N ARG A 164 3.67 3.80 -8.66
CA ARG A 164 3.84 4.01 -7.23
C ARG A 164 5.32 4.24 -6.94
N ALA A 165 5.62 5.20 -6.08
CA ALA A 165 6.95 5.42 -5.53
C ALA A 165 6.85 5.63 -4.02
N ALA A 166 7.87 5.21 -3.28
CA ALA A 166 7.97 5.48 -1.85
C ALA A 166 9.42 5.60 -1.42
N THR A 167 9.64 6.40 -0.37
CA THR A 167 10.94 6.52 0.28
C THR A 167 10.74 6.64 1.78
N GLY A 168 11.67 6.10 2.56
CA GLY A 168 11.54 6.10 4.00
C GLY A 168 12.81 5.71 4.73
N LEU A 169 12.69 5.68 6.05
CA LEU A 169 13.72 5.25 6.96
C LEU A 169 13.19 4.12 7.84
N GLU A 170 13.98 3.09 8.00
CA GLU A 170 13.76 1.98 8.92
C GLU A 170 14.79 2.06 10.05
N TYR A 171 14.30 2.06 11.29
CA TYR A 171 15.13 1.95 12.49
C TYR A 171 14.90 0.59 13.14
N ARG A 172 15.94 -0.22 13.19
CA ARG A 172 15.88 -1.60 13.69
C ARG A 172 16.44 -1.70 15.10
N VAL A 173 15.62 -2.23 16.03
CA VAL A 173 16.01 -2.51 17.41
C VAL A 173 15.61 -3.94 17.72
N ARG A 174 16.60 -4.84 17.87
CA ARG A 174 16.37 -6.27 18.17
C ARG A 174 15.40 -6.92 17.19
N THR A 175 14.19 -7.27 17.66
CA THR A 175 13.13 -7.93 16.87
C THR A 175 12.09 -6.97 16.29
N THR A 176 12.27 -5.68 16.55
CA THR A 176 11.33 -4.62 16.18
C THR A 176 11.96 -3.70 15.14
N THR A 177 11.20 -3.30 14.14
CA THR A 177 11.61 -2.26 13.18
C THR A 177 10.55 -1.17 13.13
N LEU A 178 10.96 0.06 13.39
CA LEU A 178 10.14 1.25 13.19
C LEU A 178 10.42 1.79 11.79
N CYS A 179 9.37 2.03 11.01
CA CYS A 179 9.48 2.55 9.65
C CYS A 179 8.65 3.83 9.52
N VAL A 180 9.26 4.88 8.97
CA VAL A 180 8.58 6.10 8.53
C VAL A 180 8.77 6.20 7.02
N GLU A 181 7.67 6.28 6.27
CA GLU A 181 7.68 6.23 4.81
C GLU A 181 6.76 7.31 4.23
N TYR A 182 7.22 8.02 3.22
CA TYR A 182 6.40 8.80 2.31
C TYR A 182 6.14 8.00 1.05
N SER A 183 4.90 7.91 0.60
CA SER A 183 4.50 7.23 -0.63
C SER A 183 3.66 8.12 -1.52
N LEU A 184 3.77 7.89 -2.82
CA LEU A 184 3.04 8.55 -3.88
C LEU A 184 2.55 7.51 -4.88
N GLU A 185 1.26 7.52 -5.18
CA GLU A 185 0.67 6.81 -6.32
C GLU A 185 0.09 7.85 -7.28
N ARG A 186 0.29 7.64 -8.58
CA ARG A 186 -0.20 8.54 -9.62
C ARG A 186 -0.84 7.74 -10.75
N TYR A 187 -1.96 8.23 -11.22
CA TYR A 187 -2.78 7.66 -12.27
C TYR A 187 -3.13 8.76 -13.28
N ASP A 188 -2.62 8.63 -14.48
CA ASP A 188 -2.90 9.52 -15.62
C ASP A 188 -3.94 8.86 -16.51
N PHE A 189 -5.12 9.40 -16.59
CA PHE A 189 -6.21 8.87 -17.42
C PHE A 189 -6.23 9.52 -18.80
N PRO A 190 -6.69 8.79 -19.84
CA PRO A 190 -6.86 9.36 -21.17
C PRO A 190 -7.82 10.55 -21.13
N ALA A 191 -7.61 11.51 -22.03
CA ALA A 191 -8.51 12.65 -22.14
C ALA A 191 -9.88 12.20 -22.64
N GLU A 192 -10.94 12.60 -21.94
CA GLU A 192 -12.32 12.44 -22.35
C GLU A 192 -12.94 13.81 -22.61
N ALA A 193 -13.53 14.01 -23.80
CA ALA A 193 -14.06 15.31 -24.24
C ALA A 193 -13.05 16.49 -24.10
N GLY A 194 -11.76 16.21 -24.33
CA GLY A 194 -10.67 17.21 -24.21
C GLY A 194 -10.19 17.47 -22.78
N VAL A 195 -10.77 16.83 -21.79
CA VAL A 195 -10.39 16.98 -20.37
C VAL A 195 -9.55 15.79 -19.93
N ARG A 196 -8.36 16.05 -19.42
CA ARG A 196 -7.48 15.03 -18.83
C ARG A 196 -7.76 14.89 -17.34
N ARG A 197 -7.86 13.65 -16.86
CA ARG A 197 -8.00 13.35 -15.44
C ARG A 197 -6.68 12.85 -14.86
N LEU A 198 -6.26 13.43 -13.76
CA LEU A 198 -5.11 13.00 -12.97
C LEU A 198 -5.60 12.65 -11.55
N GLU A 199 -5.29 11.45 -11.09
CA GLU A 199 -5.50 11.08 -9.70
C GLU A 199 -4.16 10.80 -9.02
N GLN A 200 -4.05 11.24 -7.76
CA GLN A 200 -2.86 11.05 -6.95
C GLN A 200 -3.27 10.69 -5.53
N LEU A 201 -2.63 9.67 -4.98
CA LEU A 201 -2.71 9.33 -3.57
C LEU A 201 -1.32 9.43 -2.96
N SER A 202 -1.14 10.35 -2.01
CA SER A 202 0.10 10.48 -1.24
C SER A 202 -0.15 10.18 0.22
N ALA A 203 0.84 9.62 0.92
CA ALA A 203 0.70 9.32 2.34
C ALA A 203 2.05 9.37 3.07
N VAL A 204 2.02 9.85 4.31
CA VAL A 204 3.08 9.61 5.29
C VAL A 204 2.62 8.50 6.22
N THR A 205 3.39 7.43 6.30
CA THR A 205 3.06 6.21 7.03
C THR A 205 4.07 5.96 8.13
N LEU A 206 3.57 5.70 9.34
CA LEU A 206 4.33 5.12 10.45
C LEU A 206 3.94 3.65 10.57
N ARG A 207 4.94 2.76 10.60
CA ARG A 207 4.76 1.30 10.69
C ARG A 207 5.70 0.71 11.74
N LEU A 208 5.17 -0.18 12.57
CA LEU A 208 5.93 -0.92 13.58
C LEU A 208 5.95 -2.40 13.22
N GLU A 209 7.08 -2.92 12.76
CA GLU A 209 7.23 -4.34 12.41
C GLU A 209 7.67 -5.15 13.63
N LEU A 210 6.94 -6.22 13.91
CA LEU A 210 7.19 -7.16 15.00
C LEU A 210 7.47 -8.54 14.39
N ARG A 211 8.68 -9.07 14.59
CA ARG A 211 9.01 -10.42 14.17
C ARG A 211 8.53 -11.42 15.22
N LEU A 212 7.61 -12.28 14.83
CA LEU A 212 7.15 -13.39 15.65
C LEU A 212 8.07 -14.60 15.42
N ARG A 213 8.44 -15.26 16.52
CA ARG A 213 9.29 -16.46 16.53
C ARG A 213 8.44 -17.72 16.57
#